data_5d5b5be4c67be4dae5e3ae88153e9556
#
_entry.id   5d5b5be4c67be4dae5e3ae88153e9556
#
_cell.length_a   1.000
_cell.length_b   1.000
_cell.length_c   1.000
_cell.angle_alpha   90.00
_cell.angle_beta   90.00
_cell.angle_gamma   90.00
#
_symmetry.space_group_name_H-M   'P 1'
#
loop_
_entity.id
_entity.type
_entity.pdbx_description
1 polymer ?
#
loop_
_entity_poly.entity_id
_entity_poly.type
_entity_poly.pdbx_seq_one_letter_code
_entity_poly.pdbx_strand_id
1 'polypeptide(L)'
;MISQNEDKLIRSLHQKKFRNKHEKFIVEGARSIDYALNNNGSFSIILYTKGFSNKFPNLIKKIQSLDCSLISEKELKKLSPSDSPSGIIGLANKIEYSEF
;
A
#
# COMPACT_ATOMS: atom_id res chain seq x y z
N MET A 1 4.41 -13.24 -1.49
CA MET A 1 3.80 -13.21 -2.83
C MET A 1 2.31 -12.95 -2.69
N ILE A 2 1.75 -12.09 -3.51
CA ILE A 2 0.32 -11.78 -3.45
C ILE A 2 -0.46 -12.67 -4.42
N SER A 3 -1.75 -12.81 -4.17
CA SER A 3 -2.62 -13.59 -5.04
C SER A 3 -2.91 -12.84 -6.34
N GLN A 4 -3.39 -13.56 -7.35
CA GLN A 4 -3.81 -12.93 -8.60
C GLN A 4 -4.96 -11.96 -8.39
N ASN A 5 -5.86 -12.27 -7.47
CA ASN A 5 -6.98 -11.37 -7.17
C ASN A 5 -6.51 -10.08 -6.53
N GLU A 6 -5.55 -10.17 -5.62
CA GLU A 6 -4.95 -8.97 -5.02
C GLU A 6 -4.21 -8.13 -6.05
N ASP A 7 -3.46 -8.79 -6.94
CA ASP A 7 -2.76 -8.11 -8.02
C ASP A 7 -3.74 -7.34 -8.91
N LYS A 8 -4.81 -7.99 -9.33
CA LYS A 8 -5.83 -7.36 -10.18
C LYS A 8 -6.51 -6.20 -9.47
N LEU A 9 -6.83 -6.38 -8.19
CA LEU A 9 -7.47 -5.33 -7.40
C LEU A 9 -6.56 -4.10 -7.32
N ILE A 10 -5.32 -4.28 -6.93
CA ILE A 10 -4.39 -3.17 -6.79
C ILE A 10 -4.22 -2.42 -8.10
N ARG A 11 -4.03 -3.13 -9.22
CA ARG A 11 -3.87 -2.47 -10.51
C ARG A 11 -5.13 -1.74 -10.94
N SER A 12 -6.31 -2.26 -10.61
CA SER A 12 -7.56 -1.60 -10.95
C SER A 12 -7.69 -0.24 -10.25
N LEU A 13 -7.08 -0.10 -9.08
CA LEU A 13 -7.18 1.14 -8.30
C LEU A 13 -6.38 2.30 -8.89
N HIS A 14 -5.67 2.07 -10.00
CA HIS A 14 -5.09 3.18 -10.76
C HIS A 14 -6.19 4.03 -11.40
N GLN A 15 -7.42 3.50 -11.52
CA GLN A 15 -8.56 4.21 -12.09
C GLN A 15 -9.54 4.62 -10.99
N LYS A 16 -9.99 5.87 -11.08
CA LYS A 16 -10.87 6.45 -10.06
C LYS A 16 -12.16 5.65 -9.87
N LYS A 17 -12.75 5.15 -10.96
CA LYS A 17 -14.01 4.41 -10.86
C LYS A 17 -13.90 3.16 -10.00
N PHE A 18 -12.74 2.47 -10.06
CA PHE A 18 -12.53 1.30 -9.25
C PHE A 18 -12.18 1.65 -7.81
N ARG A 19 -11.49 2.78 -7.59
CA ARG A 19 -11.27 3.26 -6.23
C ARG A 19 -12.58 3.52 -5.52
N ASN A 20 -13.54 4.13 -6.23
CA ASN A 20 -14.87 4.39 -5.67
C ASN A 20 -15.66 3.10 -5.47
N LYS A 21 -15.58 2.18 -6.43
CA LYS A 21 -16.30 0.90 -6.35
C LYS A 21 -15.86 0.07 -5.16
N HIS A 22 -14.55 -0.03 -4.95
CA HIS A 22 -13.99 -0.88 -3.89
C HIS A 22 -13.77 -0.14 -2.58
N GLU A 23 -13.93 1.17 -2.58
CA GLU A 23 -13.69 2.04 -1.43
C GLU A 23 -12.28 1.84 -0.89
N LYS A 24 -11.31 1.76 -1.81
CA LYS A 24 -9.89 1.57 -1.51
C LYS A 24 -9.05 2.47 -2.39
N PHE A 25 -7.83 2.72 -1.93
CA PHE A 25 -6.87 3.49 -2.73
C PHE A 25 -5.45 3.09 -2.36
N ILE A 26 -4.51 3.44 -3.21
CA ILE A 26 -3.10 3.10 -3.01
C ILE A 26 -2.39 4.26 -2.34
N VAL A 27 -1.67 3.96 -1.25
CA VAL A 27 -0.77 4.90 -0.59
C VAL A 27 0.64 4.45 -0.87
N GLU A 28 1.48 5.35 -1.36
CA GLU A 28 2.85 4.99 -1.73
C GLU A 28 3.87 5.85 -1.02
N GLY A 29 4.96 5.21 -0.58
CA GLY A 29 6.09 5.91 0.02
C GLY A 29 6.10 5.86 1.54
N ALA A 30 7.32 5.91 2.10
CA ALA A 30 7.52 5.78 3.54
C ALA A 30 6.76 6.84 4.33
N ARG A 31 6.86 8.09 3.90
CA ARG A 31 6.24 9.21 4.60
C ARG A 31 4.72 9.10 4.62
N SER A 32 4.13 8.76 3.48
CA SER A 32 2.68 8.64 3.36
C SER A 32 2.13 7.47 4.17
N ILE A 33 2.82 6.33 4.12
CA ILE A 33 2.43 5.15 4.90
C ILE A 33 2.52 5.46 6.40
N ASP A 34 3.63 6.05 6.83
CA ASP A 34 3.83 6.38 8.24
C ASP A 34 2.79 7.39 8.73
N TYR A 35 2.51 8.42 7.93
CA TYR A 35 1.50 9.40 8.27
C TYR A 35 0.13 8.74 8.44
N ALA A 36 -0.25 7.87 7.50
CA ALA A 36 -1.54 7.18 7.58
C ALA A 36 -1.63 6.32 8.85
N LEU A 37 -0.58 5.59 9.18
CA LEU A 37 -0.56 4.75 10.38
C LEU A 37 -0.70 5.58 11.66
N ASN A 38 -0.07 6.76 11.69
CA ASN A 38 -0.15 7.65 12.85
C ASN A 38 -1.50 8.35 12.97
N ASN A 39 -2.32 8.29 11.93
CA ASN A 39 -3.62 8.95 11.88
C ASN A 39 -4.77 7.95 11.69
N ASN A 40 -4.60 6.77 12.27
CA ASN A 40 -5.63 5.71 12.28
C ASN A 40 -6.00 5.17 10.89
N GLY A 41 -5.08 5.29 9.94
CA GLY A 41 -5.29 4.71 8.61
C GLY A 41 -5.41 3.20 8.68
N SER A 42 -6.26 2.65 7.83
CA SER A 42 -6.49 1.21 7.75
C SER A 42 -5.98 0.68 6.43
N PHE A 43 -5.15 -0.37 6.50
CA PHE A 43 -4.60 -1.01 5.32
C PHE A 43 -5.05 -2.46 5.23
N SER A 44 -5.48 -2.89 4.04
CA SER A 44 -5.76 -4.30 3.77
C SER A 44 -4.47 -5.09 3.66
N ILE A 45 -3.46 -4.50 3.02
CA ILE A 45 -2.14 -5.10 2.90
C ILE A 45 -1.11 -4.01 2.60
N ILE A 46 0.12 -4.23 3.05
CA ILE A 46 1.24 -3.35 2.72
C ILE A 46 2.30 -4.21 2.04
N LEU A 47 2.80 -3.75 0.90
CA LEU A 47 3.78 -4.47 0.09
C LEU A 47 5.07 -3.66 0.02
N TYR A 48 6.20 -4.32 0.22
CA TYR A 48 7.47 -3.63 0.23
C TYR A 48 8.59 -4.49 -0.36
N THR A 49 9.66 -3.86 -0.78
CA THR A 49 10.82 -4.55 -1.33
C THR A 49 11.90 -4.70 -0.29
N LYS A 50 12.83 -5.62 -0.55
CA LYS A 50 13.96 -5.83 0.34
C LYS A 50 14.81 -4.55 0.44
N GLY A 51 15.02 -3.85 -0.69
CA GLY A 51 15.76 -2.60 -0.67
C GLY A 51 15.13 -1.56 0.22
N PHE A 52 13.81 -1.48 0.21
CA PHE A 52 13.10 -0.57 1.09
C PHE A 52 13.30 -0.94 2.56
N SER A 53 13.18 -2.23 2.88
CA SER A 53 13.32 -2.68 4.27
C SER A 53 14.72 -2.40 4.83
N ASN A 54 15.73 -2.42 3.99
CA ASN A 54 17.09 -2.10 4.42
C ASN A 54 17.25 -0.62 4.75
N LYS A 55 16.52 0.26 4.04
CA LYS A 55 16.58 1.71 4.27
C LYS A 55 15.73 2.18 5.42
N PHE A 56 14.61 1.51 5.66
CA PHE A 56 13.61 1.95 6.63
C PHE A 56 13.25 0.85 7.62
N PRO A 57 14.24 0.31 8.37
CA PRO A 57 13.98 -0.82 9.26
C PRO A 57 12.98 -0.50 10.36
N ASN A 58 12.94 0.74 10.83
CA ASN A 58 12.00 1.12 11.88
C ASN A 58 10.55 1.11 11.40
N LEU A 59 10.31 1.57 10.18
CA LEU A 59 8.97 1.53 9.60
C LEU A 59 8.55 0.08 9.37
N ILE A 60 9.45 -0.77 8.90
CA ILE A 60 9.15 -2.18 8.69
C ILE A 60 8.77 -2.85 10.02
N LYS A 61 9.46 -2.55 11.10
CA LYS A 61 9.09 -3.05 12.43
C LYS A 61 7.67 -2.63 12.79
N LYS A 62 7.32 -1.39 12.49
CA LYS A 62 6.00 -0.85 12.80
C LYS A 62 4.88 -1.57 12.08
N ILE A 63 5.11 -2.01 10.84
CA ILE A 63 4.09 -2.67 10.04
C ILE A 63 4.03 -4.19 10.21
N GLN A 64 4.95 -4.80 10.97
CA GLN A 64 4.98 -6.25 11.13
C GLN A 64 3.71 -6.82 11.79
N SER A 65 3.00 -6.02 12.56
CA SER A 65 1.74 -6.46 13.17
C SER A 65 0.56 -6.39 12.20
N LEU A 66 0.78 -5.85 11.00
CA LEU A 66 -0.24 -5.72 9.98
C LEU A 66 -0.04 -6.75 8.88
N ASP A 67 -1.03 -6.90 8.00
CA ASP A 67 -0.84 -7.72 6.82
C ASP A 67 0.17 -7.03 5.91
N CYS A 68 1.35 -7.63 5.78
CA CYS A 68 2.40 -7.10 4.94
C CYS A 68 3.13 -8.24 4.25
N SER A 69 3.72 -7.96 3.11
CA SER A 69 4.40 -8.97 2.32
C SER A 69 5.59 -8.36 1.58
N LEU A 70 6.65 -9.14 1.50
CA LEU A 70 7.83 -8.77 0.71
C LEU A 70 7.57 -9.14 -0.74
N ILE A 71 7.80 -8.20 -1.65
CA ILE A 71 7.66 -8.45 -3.09
C ILE A 71 8.92 -8.02 -3.82
N SER A 72 9.06 -8.46 -5.07
CA SER A 72 10.21 -8.07 -5.89
C SER A 72 10.03 -6.64 -6.42
N GLU A 73 11.15 -6.04 -6.83
CA GLU A 73 11.12 -4.73 -7.48
C GLU A 73 10.25 -4.77 -8.74
N LYS A 74 10.30 -5.88 -9.46
CA LYS A 74 9.53 -6.06 -10.68
C LYS A 74 8.03 -6.07 -10.40
N GLU A 75 7.62 -6.78 -9.35
CA GLU A 75 6.22 -6.79 -8.93
C GLU A 75 5.76 -5.42 -8.49
N LEU A 76 6.57 -4.75 -7.69
CA LEU A 76 6.23 -3.41 -7.21
C LEU A 76 6.01 -2.45 -8.37
N LYS A 77 6.87 -2.53 -9.39
CA LYS A 77 6.76 -1.67 -10.56
C LYS A 77 5.44 -1.86 -11.30
N LYS A 78 4.93 -3.09 -11.35
CA LYS A 78 3.64 -3.38 -11.98
C LYS A 78 2.47 -2.84 -11.18
N LEU A 79 2.59 -2.84 -9.86
CA LEU A 79 1.47 -2.51 -8.97
C LEU A 79 1.41 -1.02 -8.65
N SER A 80 2.56 -0.35 -8.63
CA SER A 80 2.62 1.07 -8.29
C SER A 80 2.04 1.94 -9.41
N PRO A 81 1.28 2.97 -9.06
CA PRO A 81 0.83 3.95 -10.06
C PRO A 81 1.92 4.92 -10.48
N SER A 82 3.07 4.88 -9.82
CA SER A 82 4.19 5.78 -10.09
C SER A 82 5.17 5.18 -11.08
N ASP A 83 5.77 6.01 -11.93
CA ASP A 83 6.83 5.58 -12.85
C ASP A 83 8.12 5.25 -12.10
N SER A 84 8.30 5.82 -10.90
CA SER A 84 9.49 5.60 -10.08
C SER A 84 9.05 5.17 -8.68
N PRO A 85 8.70 3.89 -8.51
CA PRO A 85 8.20 3.40 -7.22
C PRO A 85 9.23 3.60 -6.10
N SER A 86 8.72 3.97 -4.93
CA SER A 86 9.56 4.28 -3.78
C SER A 86 9.93 3.08 -2.92
N GLY A 87 9.41 1.90 -3.24
CA GLY A 87 9.73 0.67 -2.52
C GLY A 87 8.66 0.15 -1.58
N ILE A 88 7.61 0.92 -1.34
CA ILE A 88 6.51 0.48 -0.49
C ILE A 88 5.19 1.05 -1.00
N ILE A 89 4.16 0.20 -1.01
CA ILE A 89 2.79 0.62 -1.30
C ILE A 89 1.86 -0.03 -0.31
N GLY A 90 0.77 0.66 0.02
CA GLY A 90 -0.27 0.13 0.88
C GLY A 90 -1.62 0.20 0.19
N LEU A 91 -2.42 -0.84 0.35
CA LEU A 91 -3.79 -0.86 -0.10
C LEU A 91 -4.65 -0.36 1.06
N ALA A 92 -5.01 0.92 1.00
CA ALA A 92 -5.71 1.59 2.09
C ALA A 92 -7.22 1.48 1.90
N ASN A 93 -7.92 1.38 3.00
CA ASN A 93 -9.38 1.41 3.02
C ASN A 93 -9.83 2.85 3.22
N LYS A 94 -10.85 3.28 2.47
CA LYS A 94 -11.42 4.60 2.69
C LYS A 94 -12.06 4.66 4.05
N ILE A 95 -11.83 5.76 4.76
CA ILE A 95 -12.46 5.99 6.04
C ILE A 95 -13.72 6.78 5.77
N GLU A 96 -14.85 6.28 6.26
CA GLU A 96 -16.09 7.03 6.17
C GLU A 96 -16.18 7.98 7.35
N TYR A 97 -16.31 9.25 7.05
CA TYR A 97 -16.60 10.24 8.07
C TYR A 97 -18.10 10.41 8.08
N SER A 98 -18.74 9.76 9.02
CA SER A 98 -20.20 9.68 9.01
C SER A 98 -20.85 10.89 9.59
N GLU A 99 -20.07 11.80 10.15
CA GLU A 99 -20.64 12.88 10.66
C GLU A 99 -19.78 13.92 10.93
N PHE A 100 -20.14 14.95 10.84
CA PHE A 100 -19.58 16.19 11.24
C PHE A 100 -20.67 17.19 11.25
#